data_379373acfe5555c3e52abef73b798f5f
#
_entry.id   379373acfe5555c3e52abef73b798f5f
#
_cell.length_a   1.000
_cell.length_b   1.000
_cell.length_c   1.000
_cell.angle_alpha   90.00
_cell.angle_beta   90.00
_cell.angle_gamma   90.00
#
_symmetry.space_group_name_H-M   'P 1'
#
loop_
_entity.id
_entity.type
_entity.pdbx_description
1 polymer ?
#
loop_
_entity_poly.entity_id
_entity_poly.type
_entity_poly.pdbx_seq_one_letter_code
_entity_poly.pdbx_strand_id
1 'polypeptide(L)'
;MSIRVGYFPHNNSLFVLRHRGILERRLPEVEWVDLRALPAARVDPRSGLPTLHSDWLFTEGGYDVIGTGFTPPITGLAHGRDLVYLGISGPRVENGRLVTKADSGIRTPADLRGKRVGIAHGSWQTTLLLFALDRAGLRWSDVVPVDTDVHDGGAALLDGSLDAWVGAYPGLAAVEAATELHTLVATEPLFSHPSLWFTRRDFAEHNRAAVTEILAALQESDAWITENPRAAARYFVDDAHTRGAGADLDAWEAALRGRPFGVRPVDEAFLDEQQRAADLLAANGLLPRTVRVRDAVLPWVADAVTGTAVPS
;
A
#
# COMPACT_ATOMS: atom_id res chain seq x y z
N MET A 1 23.28 8.68 14.79
CA MET A 1 23.01 8.13 13.44
C MET A 1 21.58 8.52 13.13
N SER A 2 21.31 9.19 12.01
CA SER A 2 19.96 9.61 11.64
C SER A 2 19.11 8.38 11.31
N ILE A 3 17.85 8.36 11.76
CA ILE A 3 16.87 7.33 11.44
C ILE A 3 15.94 7.92 10.39
N ARG A 4 15.92 7.34 9.20
CA ARG A 4 15.20 7.88 8.06
C ARG A 4 13.89 7.12 7.84
N VAL A 5 12.76 7.82 7.99
CA VAL A 5 11.43 7.25 7.85
C VAL A 5 10.76 7.78 6.58
N GLY A 6 10.48 6.88 5.65
CA GLY A 6 9.79 7.21 4.41
C GLY A 6 8.29 7.42 4.64
N TYR A 7 7.70 8.46 4.05
CA TYR A 7 6.28 8.73 4.14
C TYR A 7 5.69 9.22 2.80
N PHE A 8 4.40 9.00 2.63
CA PHE A 8 3.59 9.53 1.52
C PHE A 8 2.10 9.38 1.86
N PRO A 9 1.19 10.13 1.22
CA PRO A 9 -0.23 10.14 1.60
C PRO A 9 -0.94 8.78 1.57
N HIS A 10 -0.53 7.87 0.68
CA HIS A 10 -1.15 6.55 0.57
C HIS A 10 -0.96 5.68 1.83
N ASN A 11 0.10 5.90 2.61
CA ASN A 11 0.20 5.36 3.97
C ASN A 11 -0.27 6.42 4.97
N ASN A 12 -1.57 6.41 5.27
CA ASN A 12 -2.19 7.45 6.08
C ASN A 12 -1.61 7.51 7.49
N SER A 13 -1.24 6.38 8.11
CA SER A 13 -0.64 6.33 9.45
C SER A 13 0.66 7.11 9.51
N LEU A 14 1.63 6.81 8.63
CA LEU A 14 2.91 7.52 8.60
C LEU A 14 2.75 8.98 8.17
N PHE A 15 1.82 9.26 7.25
CA PHE A 15 1.55 10.62 6.82
C PHE A 15 1.05 11.50 7.97
N VAL A 16 0.06 11.03 8.72
CA VAL A 16 -0.47 11.76 9.88
C VAL A 16 0.57 11.81 11.01
N LEU A 17 1.27 10.71 11.30
CA LEU A 17 2.33 10.66 12.31
C LEU A 17 3.38 11.76 12.06
N ARG A 18 3.82 11.91 10.80
CA ARG A 18 4.74 12.97 10.38
C ARG A 18 4.23 14.36 10.73
N HIS A 19 2.95 14.65 10.45
CA HIS A 19 2.37 15.97 10.69
C HIS A 19 2.11 16.27 12.17
N ARG A 20 2.00 15.23 13.00
CA ARG A 20 1.78 15.37 14.44
C ARG A 20 3.07 15.58 15.24
N GLY A 21 4.24 15.33 14.67
CA GLY A 21 5.53 15.49 15.34
C GLY A 21 5.70 14.59 16.57
N ILE A 22 5.00 13.45 16.63
CA ILE A 22 5.08 12.54 17.78
C ILE A 22 6.42 11.82 17.78
N LEU A 23 6.84 11.35 16.61
CA LEU A 23 8.03 10.54 16.49
C LEU A 23 9.29 11.35 16.78
N GLU A 24 9.34 12.60 16.37
CA GLU A 24 10.46 13.51 16.64
C GLU A 24 10.65 13.81 18.14
N ARG A 25 9.58 13.74 18.92
CA ARG A 25 9.67 13.87 20.39
C ARG A 25 10.22 12.62 21.07
N ARG A 26 10.01 11.45 20.46
CA ARG A 26 10.49 10.15 20.96
C ARG A 26 11.89 9.82 20.48
N LEU A 27 12.17 10.16 19.22
CA LEU A 27 13.43 9.93 18.51
C LEU A 27 13.88 11.24 17.84
N PRO A 28 14.62 12.10 18.56
CA PRO A 28 15.05 13.39 18.00
C PRO A 28 15.94 13.29 16.76
N GLU A 29 16.59 12.14 16.55
CA GLU A 29 17.42 11.85 15.39
C GLU A 29 16.63 11.41 14.15
N VAL A 30 15.29 11.39 14.20
CA VAL A 30 14.47 10.98 13.05
C VAL A 30 14.50 12.04 11.95
N GLU A 31 14.65 11.57 10.73
CA GLU A 31 14.50 12.35 9.50
C GLU A 31 13.38 11.76 8.63
N TRP A 32 12.48 12.62 8.20
CA TRP A 32 11.41 12.22 7.31
C TRP A 32 11.81 12.35 5.84
N VAL A 33 11.56 11.30 5.07
CA VAL A 33 11.81 11.28 3.63
C VAL A 33 10.48 11.25 2.89
N ASP A 34 10.15 12.34 2.19
CA ASP A 34 8.97 12.39 1.32
C ASP A 34 9.27 11.55 0.06
N LEU A 35 8.56 10.45 -0.10
CA LEU A 35 8.79 9.53 -1.21
C LEU A 35 8.43 10.15 -2.57
N ARG A 36 7.60 11.18 -2.60
CA ARG A 36 7.25 11.90 -3.81
C ARG A 36 8.40 12.78 -4.34
N ALA A 37 9.38 13.09 -3.48
CA ALA A 37 10.59 13.82 -3.85
C ALA A 37 11.69 12.90 -4.41
N LEU A 38 11.55 11.58 -4.27
CA LEU A 38 12.49 10.62 -4.84
C LEU A 38 12.29 10.51 -6.36
N PRO A 39 13.36 10.21 -7.12
CA PRO A 39 13.21 9.97 -8.55
C PRO A 39 12.15 8.91 -8.85
N ALA A 40 11.43 9.07 -9.95
CA ALA A 40 10.42 8.10 -10.37
C ALA A 40 11.00 6.68 -10.42
N ALA A 41 10.18 5.70 -10.08
CA ALA A 41 10.53 4.29 -10.12
C ALA A 41 11.16 3.92 -11.48
N ARG A 42 12.22 3.13 -11.45
CA ARG A 42 12.81 2.60 -12.69
C ARG A 42 11.88 1.53 -13.25
N VAL A 43 11.87 1.41 -14.56
CA VAL A 43 11.17 0.29 -15.22
C VAL A 43 12.04 -0.95 -15.11
N ASP A 44 11.48 -2.04 -14.58
CA ASP A 44 12.12 -3.36 -14.64
C ASP A 44 12.22 -3.79 -16.12
N PRO A 45 13.45 -3.99 -16.64
CA PRO A 45 13.62 -4.34 -18.04
C PRO A 45 13.03 -5.71 -18.44
N ARG A 46 12.71 -6.57 -17.46
CA ARG A 46 12.13 -7.90 -17.72
C ARG A 46 10.61 -7.88 -17.81
N SER A 47 9.97 -7.16 -16.89
CA SER A 47 8.51 -7.07 -16.82
C SER A 47 7.96 -5.86 -17.56
N GLY A 48 8.78 -4.87 -17.90
CA GLY A 48 8.35 -3.59 -18.45
C GLY A 48 7.54 -2.74 -17.45
N LEU A 49 7.48 -3.18 -16.18
CA LEU A 49 6.70 -2.53 -15.13
C LEU A 49 7.59 -1.59 -14.31
N PRO A 50 7.04 -0.51 -13.78
CA PRO A 50 7.75 0.32 -12.83
C PRO A 50 8.23 -0.52 -11.65
N THR A 51 9.53 -0.49 -11.39
CA THR A 51 10.06 -1.03 -10.13
C THR A 51 9.53 -0.17 -9.01
N LEU A 52 8.97 -0.83 -8.04
CA LEU A 52 8.29 -0.17 -6.94
C LEU A 52 9.23 0.58 -6.02
N HIS A 53 8.66 1.48 -5.25
CA HIS A 53 9.32 2.20 -4.16
C HIS A 53 10.16 1.31 -3.23
N SER A 54 9.92 0.01 -3.20
CA SER A 54 10.76 -0.97 -2.50
C SER A 54 12.20 -1.05 -3.00
N ASP A 55 12.47 -0.67 -4.26
CA ASP A 55 13.86 -0.64 -4.78
C ASP A 55 14.67 0.53 -4.21
N TRP A 56 13.99 1.56 -3.72
CA TRP A 56 14.58 2.72 -3.07
C TRP A 56 14.85 2.49 -1.60
N LEU A 57 14.13 1.56 -1.02
CA LEU A 57 14.39 1.08 0.31
C LEU A 57 15.83 0.64 0.32
N PHE A 58 16.66 1.32 1.13
CA PHE A 58 18.00 0.82 1.45
C PHE A 58 19.09 1.15 0.43
N THR A 59 18.84 1.99 -0.56
CA THR A 59 19.91 2.63 -1.32
C THR A 59 20.52 3.77 -0.52
N GLU A 60 21.75 4.13 -0.81
CA GLU A 60 22.37 5.34 -0.24
C GLU A 60 21.49 6.56 -0.51
N GLY A 61 21.14 7.30 0.54
CA GLY A 61 20.17 8.39 0.45
C GLY A 61 18.69 7.97 0.53
N GLY A 62 18.36 6.68 0.70
CA GLY A 62 17.03 6.15 0.93
C GLY A 62 16.50 6.33 2.35
N TYR A 63 15.72 5.41 2.82
CA TYR A 63 15.10 5.41 4.16
C TYR A 63 15.25 4.04 4.83
N ASP A 64 15.17 4.02 6.17
CA ASP A 64 15.32 2.81 6.98
C ASP A 64 13.98 2.11 7.22
N VAL A 65 12.91 2.89 7.44
CA VAL A 65 11.57 2.38 7.75
C VAL A 65 10.55 2.99 6.79
N ILE A 66 9.58 2.19 6.40
CA ILE A 66 8.46 2.60 5.53
C ILE A 66 7.18 1.84 5.87
N GLY A 67 6.04 2.43 5.48
CA GLY A 67 4.76 1.74 5.42
C GLY A 67 4.19 1.80 4.01
N THR A 68 3.75 0.66 3.51
CA THR A 68 3.10 0.54 2.20
C THR A 68 1.82 -0.30 2.29
N GLY A 69 1.23 -0.60 1.15
CA GLY A 69 0.25 -1.66 1.03
C GLY A 69 0.92 -3.04 0.90
N PHE A 70 0.14 -3.99 0.45
CA PHE A 70 0.41 -5.43 0.46
C PHE A 70 1.57 -5.89 -0.47
N THR A 71 1.68 -5.30 -1.67
CA THR A 71 2.56 -5.80 -2.75
C THR A 71 4.02 -5.35 -2.67
N PRO A 72 4.35 -4.09 -2.30
CA PRO A 72 5.73 -3.59 -2.34
C PRO A 72 6.77 -4.42 -1.60
N PRO A 73 6.50 -4.96 -0.40
CA PRO A 73 7.49 -5.79 0.28
C PRO A 73 7.77 -7.12 -0.44
N ILE A 74 6.78 -7.70 -1.14
CA ILE A 74 7.00 -8.90 -1.97
C ILE A 74 8.04 -8.59 -3.07
N THR A 75 7.89 -7.47 -3.74
CA THR A 75 8.84 -7.08 -4.81
C THR A 75 10.21 -6.75 -4.23
N GLY A 76 10.27 -6.09 -3.08
CA GLY A 76 11.53 -5.85 -2.37
C GLY A 76 12.29 -7.13 -2.05
N LEU A 77 11.62 -8.13 -1.49
CA LEU A 77 12.18 -9.47 -1.24
C LEU A 77 12.64 -10.12 -2.54
N ALA A 78 11.86 -10.03 -3.62
CA ALA A 78 12.21 -10.60 -4.91
C ALA A 78 13.46 -9.95 -5.54
N HIS A 79 13.70 -8.68 -5.26
CA HIS A 79 14.92 -7.95 -5.66
C HIS A 79 16.09 -8.12 -4.68
N GLY A 80 15.97 -9.03 -3.72
CA GLY A 80 17.07 -9.38 -2.82
C GLY A 80 17.22 -8.49 -1.60
N ARG A 81 16.20 -7.70 -1.26
CA ARG A 81 16.20 -6.92 -0.03
C ARG A 81 15.91 -7.84 1.16
N ASP A 82 16.74 -7.75 2.18
CA ASP A 82 16.54 -8.49 3.44
C ASP A 82 15.63 -7.65 4.35
N LEU A 83 14.32 -7.87 4.21
CA LEU A 83 13.28 -7.11 4.89
C LEU A 83 12.83 -7.78 6.18
N VAL A 84 12.36 -6.95 7.11
CA VAL A 84 11.65 -7.38 8.33
C VAL A 84 10.33 -6.64 8.42
N TYR A 85 9.25 -7.38 8.60
CA TYR A 85 7.92 -6.84 8.84
C TYR A 85 7.81 -6.35 10.29
N LEU A 86 7.39 -5.11 10.43
CA LEU A 86 7.22 -4.45 11.73
C LEU A 86 5.80 -4.59 12.27
N GLY A 87 4.82 -4.77 11.40
CA GLY A 87 3.43 -4.94 11.78
C GLY A 87 2.47 -4.63 10.64
N ILE A 88 1.21 -4.97 10.83
CA ILE A 88 0.12 -4.74 9.88
C ILE A 88 -1.05 -4.00 10.54
N SER A 89 -1.84 -3.31 9.73
CA SER A 89 -3.15 -2.80 10.18
C SER A 89 -4.20 -3.92 10.19
N GLY A 90 -5.41 -3.60 10.64
CA GLY A 90 -6.58 -4.42 10.33
C GLY A 90 -6.84 -4.53 8.81
N PRO A 91 -7.69 -5.46 8.37
CA PRO A 91 -8.10 -5.60 6.97
C PRO A 91 -8.77 -4.32 6.45
N ARG A 92 -8.39 -3.87 5.25
CA ARG A 92 -8.95 -2.66 4.60
C ARG A 92 -9.88 -3.05 3.46
N VAL A 93 -10.94 -3.74 3.79
CA VAL A 93 -11.88 -4.34 2.84
C VAL A 93 -12.65 -3.32 1.99
N GLU A 94 -12.85 -2.11 2.52
CA GLU A 94 -13.60 -1.03 1.86
C GLU A 94 -12.72 -0.11 0.99
N ASN A 95 -11.43 -0.41 0.85
CA ASN A 95 -10.48 0.57 0.28
C ASN A 95 -10.59 0.73 -1.23
N GLY A 96 -11.12 -0.25 -1.96
CA GLY A 96 -11.22 -0.16 -3.41
C GLY A 96 -11.83 -1.39 -4.09
N ARG A 97 -12.03 -1.25 -5.39
CA ARG A 97 -12.71 -2.25 -6.22
C ARG A 97 -12.16 -2.26 -7.64
N LEU A 98 -12.22 -3.41 -8.28
CA LEU A 98 -12.10 -3.53 -9.74
C LEU A 98 -13.47 -3.23 -10.35
N VAL A 99 -13.56 -2.13 -11.09
CA VAL A 99 -14.82 -1.61 -11.63
C VAL A 99 -14.74 -1.39 -13.13
N THR A 100 -15.91 -1.35 -13.75
CA THR A 100 -16.15 -0.94 -15.14
C THR A 100 -17.40 -0.08 -15.20
N LYS A 101 -17.63 0.64 -16.31
CA LYS A 101 -18.92 1.34 -16.50
C LYS A 101 -20.05 0.33 -16.64
N ALA A 102 -21.21 0.65 -16.07
CA ALA A 102 -22.37 -0.25 -16.08
C ALA A 102 -22.86 -0.62 -17.50
N ASP A 103 -22.63 0.25 -18.49
CA ASP A 103 -22.99 0.07 -19.90
C ASP A 103 -21.91 -0.61 -20.75
N SER A 104 -20.72 -0.92 -20.19
CA SER A 104 -19.55 -1.44 -20.93
C SER A 104 -19.75 -2.85 -21.55
N GLY A 105 -20.75 -3.61 -21.07
CA GLY A 105 -20.92 -5.02 -21.45
C GLY A 105 -19.99 -6.00 -20.71
N ILE A 106 -19.00 -5.52 -19.91
CA ILE A 106 -18.15 -6.33 -19.05
C ILE A 106 -18.89 -6.63 -17.76
N ARG A 107 -19.09 -7.91 -17.42
CA ARG A 107 -19.90 -8.33 -16.26
C ARG A 107 -19.13 -9.16 -15.24
N THR A 108 -18.07 -9.83 -15.68
CA THR A 108 -17.24 -10.72 -14.85
C THR A 108 -15.77 -10.49 -15.14
N PRO A 109 -14.85 -10.90 -14.25
CA PRO A 109 -13.42 -10.84 -14.53
C PRO A 109 -13.00 -11.64 -15.79
N ALA A 110 -13.75 -12.66 -16.21
CA ALA A 110 -13.47 -13.41 -17.43
C ALA A 110 -13.63 -12.55 -18.71
N ASP A 111 -14.48 -11.53 -18.67
CA ASP A 111 -14.71 -10.59 -19.79
C ASP A 111 -13.55 -9.60 -19.97
N LEU A 112 -12.57 -9.59 -19.06
CA LEU A 112 -11.39 -8.73 -19.14
C LEU A 112 -10.36 -9.19 -20.18
N ARG A 113 -10.55 -10.35 -20.81
CA ARG A 113 -9.61 -10.82 -21.84
C ARG A 113 -9.44 -9.78 -22.96
N GLY A 114 -8.19 -9.35 -23.19
CA GLY A 114 -7.82 -8.31 -24.16
C GLY A 114 -8.23 -6.88 -23.78
N LYS A 115 -8.75 -6.65 -22.57
CA LYS A 115 -9.21 -5.33 -22.11
C LYS A 115 -8.08 -4.53 -21.47
N ARG A 116 -8.18 -3.20 -21.60
CA ARG A 116 -7.28 -2.23 -20.95
C ARG A 116 -7.73 -2.02 -19.52
N VAL A 117 -6.89 -2.40 -18.56
CA VAL A 117 -7.22 -2.33 -17.14
C VAL A 117 -6.24 -1.38 -16.45
N GLY A 118 -6.77 -0.26 -15.93
CA GLY A 118 -6.02 0.73 -15.19
C GLY A 118 -5.65 0.24 -13.79
N ILE A 119 -4.39 0.33 -13.44
CA ILE A 119 -3.86 -0.01 -12.11
C ILE A 119 -2.61 0.83 -11.83
N ALA A 120 -2.30 1.10 -10.57
CA ALA A 120 -0.95 1.50 -10.18
C ALA A 120 -0.09 0.24 -10.10
N HIS A 121 0.80 0.09 -11.07
CA HIS A 121 1.66 -1.09 -11.15
C HIS A 121 2.45 -1.31 -9.87
N GLY A 122 2.45 -2.59 -9.43
CA GLY A 122 3.18 -3.04 -8.26
C GLY A 122 2.61 -2.57 -6.93
N SER A 123 1.50 -1.86 -6.93
CA SER A 123 0.71 -1.62 -5.74
C SER A 123 -0.20 -2.82 -5.42
N TRP A 124 -1.00 -2.69 -4.36
CA TRP A 124 -2.06 -3.66 -4.04
C TRP A 124 -3.07 -3.86 -5.20
N GLN A 125 -3.22 -2.86 -6.08
CA GLN A 125 -4.11 -2.93 -7.24
C GLN A 125 -3.63 -4.01 -8.23
N THR A 126 -2.32 -4.16 -8.39
CA THR A 126 -1.75 -5.27 -9.17
C THR A 126 -2.16 -6.62 -8.58
N THR A 127 -2.08 -6.77 -7.25
CA THR A 127 -2.48 -8.01 -6.56
C THR A 127 -3.98 -8.28 -6.68
N LEU A 128 -4.82 -7.25 -6.50
CA LEU A 128 -6.28 -7.41 -6.67
C LEU A 128 -6.64 -7.87 -8.08
N LEU A 129 -6.08 -7.23 -9.09
CA LEU A 129 -6.29 -7.65 -10.48
C LEU A 129 -5.83 -9.07 -10.70
N LEU A 130 -4.63 -9.42 -10.23
CA LEU A 130 -4.06 -10.76 -10.41
C LEU A 130 -4.90 -11.85 -9.74
N PHE A 131 -5.41 -11.61 -8.52
CA PHE A 131 -6.35 -12.53 -7.86
C PHE A 131 -7.67 -12.66 -8.61
N ALA A 132 -8.18 -11.56 -9.16
CA ALA A 132 -9.41 -11.58 -9.97
C ALA A 132 -9.23 -12.40 -11.26
N LEU A 133 -8.08 -12.23 -11.93
CA LEU A 133 -7.74 -12.98 -13.14
C LEU A 133 -7.55 -14.47 -12.85
N ASP A 134 -6.81 -14.82 -11.79
CA ASP A 134 -6.59 -16.22 -11.38
C ASP A 134 -7.90 -16.96 -11.13
N ARG A 135 -8.84 -16.33 -10.39
CA ARG A 135 -10.18 -16.90 -10.17
C ARG A 135 -10.99 -17.09 -11.45
N ALA A 136 -10.75 -16.27 -12.47
CA ALA A 136 -11.39 -16.36 -13.77
C ALA A 136 -10.66 -17.30 -14.75
N GLY A 137 -9.58 -17.94 -14.34
CA GLY A 137 -8.75 -18.77 -15.22
C GLY A 137 -7.98 -17.96 -16.27
N LEU A 138 -7.73 -16.70 -15.99
CA LEU A 138 -6.94 -15.79 -16.82
C LEU A 138 -5.53 -15.59 -16.25
N ARG A 139 -4.61 -15.24 -17.13
CA ARG A 139 -3.25 -14.83 -16.79
C ARG A 139 -3.09 -13.32 -16.95
N TRP A 140 -2.01 -12.78 -16.38
CA TRP A 140 -1.64 -11.38 -16.59
C TRP A 140 -1.53 -10.99 -18.06
N SER A 141 -0.98 -11.88 -18.89
CA SER A 141 -0.84 -11.69 -20.34
C SER A 141 -2.16 -11.72 -21.12
N ASP A 142 -3.27 -12.10 -20.49
CA ASP A 142 -4.58 -12.13 -21.13
C ASP A 142 -5.28 -10.76 -21.12
N VAL A 143 -4.75 -9.79 -20.40
CA VAL A 143 -5.26 -8.41 -20.33
C VAL A 143 -4.21 -7.41 -20.78
N VAL A 144 -4.57 -6.15 -20.93
CA VAL A 144 -3.65 -5.04 -21.23
C VAL A 144 -3.60 -4.13 -19.99
N PRO A 145 -2.68 -4.34 -19.07
CA PRO A 145 -2.53 -3.47 -17.90
C PRO A 145 -2.03 -2.10 -18.33
N VAL A 146 -2.66 -1.05 -17.83
CA VAL A 146 -2.27 0.33 -18.08
C VAL A 146 -1.88 0.96 -16.76
N ASP A 147 -0.67 1.53 -16.70
CA ASP A 147 -0.20 2.18 -15.48
C ASP A 147 -0.95 3.48 -15.24
N THR A 148 -1.50 3.64 -14.04
CA THR A 148 -2.19 4.84 -13.58
C THR A 148 -1.74 5.17 -12.17
N ASP A 149 -1.95 6.42 -11.73
CA ASP A 149 -1.87 6.71 -10.31
C ASP A 149 -2.96 5.95 -9.53
N VAL A 150 -2.74 5.69 -8.25
CA VAL A 150 -3.67 4.94 -7.39
C VAL A 150 -5.07 5.55 -7.38
N HIS A 151 -5.18 6.87 -7.53
CA HIS A 151 -6.46 7.60 -7.47
C HIS A 151 -6.92 8.18 -8.81
N ASP A 152 -6.02 8.31 -9.80
CA ASP A 152 -6.27 9.14 -11.00
C ASP A 152 -6.73 8.36 -12.24
N GLY A 153 -6.76 7.02 -12.19
CA GLY A 153 -7.25 6.19 -13.31
C GLY A 153 -8.73 6.39 -13.66
N GLY A 154 -9.49 7.07 -12.79
CA GLY A 154 -10.92 7.31 -12.98
C GLY A 154 -11.25 8.14 -14.22
N ALA A 155 -10.47 9.18 -14.53
CA ALA A 155 -10.67 10.00 -15.72
C ALA A 155 -10.57 9.17 -17.00
N ALA A 156 -9.57 8.27 -17.07
CA ALA A 156 -9.37 7.38 -18.21
C ALA A 156 -10.47 6.30 -18.33
N LEU A 157 -11.09 5.90 -17.23
CA LEU A 157 -12.30 5.05 -17.28
C LEU A 157 -13.50 5.83 -17.83
N LEU A 158 -13.68 7.08 -17.42
CA LEU A 158 -14.80 7.93 -17.86
C LEU A 158 -14.73 8.25 -19.36
N ASP A 159 -13.55 8.59 -19.88
CA ASP A 159 -13.35 8.94 -21.30
C ASP A 159 -13.24 7.71 -22.22
N GLY A 160 -13.19 6.49 -21.66
CA GLY A 160 -13.09 5.24 -22.41
C GLY A 160 -11.70 4.85 -22.85
N SER A 161 -10.64 5.52 -22.37
CA SER A 161 -9.26 5.10 -22.55
C SER A 161 -8.92 3.81 -21.80
N LEU A 162 -9.70 3.50 -20.75
CA LEU A 162 -9.69 2.23 -20.01
C LEU A 162 -11.03 1.52 -20.14
N ASP A 163 -11.00 0.20 -20.17
CA ASP A 163 -12.19 -0.64 -20.17
C ASP A 163 -12.60 -1.02 -18.74
N ALA A 164 -11.64 -1.12 -17.83
CA ALA A 164 -11.83 -1.34 -16.40
C ALA A 164 -10.73 -0.64 -15.60
N TRP A 165 -10.97 -0.44 -14.31
CA TRP A 165 -10.03 0.22 -13.42
C TRP A 165 -10.11 -0.37 -12.00
N VAL A 166 -8.96 -0.56 -11.37
CA VAL A 166 -8.90 -0.83 -9.93
C VAL A 166 -8.87 0.52 -9.21
N GLY A 167 -10.04 0.99 -8.83
CA GLY A 167 -10.20 2.27 -8.15
C GLY A 167 -10.03 2.15 -6.64
N ALA A 168 -9.56 3.24 -6.01
CA ALA A 168 -9.46 3.39 -4.57
C ALA A 168 -10.11 4.69 -4.10
N TYR A 169 -10.65 4.69 -2.87
CA TYR A 169 -11.15 5.90 -2.24
C TYR A 169 -9.98 6.80 -1.77
N PRO A 170 -10.13 8.14 -1.86
CA PRO A 170 -11.34 8.89 -2.27
C PRO A 170 -11.58 9.01 -3.79
N GLY A 171 -10.61 8.69 -4.66
CA GLY A 171 -10.73 8.87 -6.12
C GLY A 171 -11.94 8.12 -6.73
N LEU A 172 -12.23 6.92 -6.22
CA LEU A 172 -13.38 6.13 -6.69
C LEU A 172 -14.71 6.85 -6.48
N ALA A 173 -14.88 7.59 -5.38
CA ALA A 173 -16.09 8.33 -5.10
C ALA A 173 -16.42 9.38 -6.18
N ALA A 174 -15.41 10.04 -6.74
CA ALA A 174 -15.60 11.02 -7.81
C ALA A 174 -16.13 10.36 -9.10
N VAL A 175 -15.68 9.15 -9.41
CA VAL A 175 -16.16 8.39 -10.58
C VAL A 175 -17.57 7.87 -10.35
N GLU A 176 -17.90 7.39 -9.15
CA GLU A 176 -19.25 6.97 -8.75
C GLU A 176 -20.27 8.10 -8.84
N ALA A 177 -19.85 9.33 -8.56
CA ALA A 177 -20.71 10.51 -8.71
C ALA A 177 -20.94 10.89 -10.20
N ALA A 178 -20.03 10.53 -11.09
CA ALA A 178 -20.06 10.90 -12.50
C ALA A 178 -20.77 9.85 -13.39
N THR A 179 -20.75 8.58 -13.02
CA THR A 179 -21.32 7.48 -13.82
C THR A 179 -21.71 6.28 -12.96
N GLU A 180 -22.64 5.48 -13.47
CA GLU A 180 -22.96 4.19 -12.85
C GLU A 180 -21.84 3.18 -13.12
N LEU A 181 -21.34 2.55 -12.05
CA LEU A 181 -20.29 1.55 -12.11
C LEU A 181 -20.82 0.15 -11.84
N HIS A 182 -20.26 -0.82 -12.53
CA HIS A 182 -20.40 -2.24 -12.21
C HIS A 182 -19.13 -2.73 -11.51
N THR A 183 -19.26 -3.27 -10.29
CA THR A 183 -18.16 -3.86 -9.54
C THR A 183 -17.94 -5.30 -10.02
N LEU A 184 -16.78 -5.55 -10.62
CA LEU A 184 -16.36 -6.89 -11.01
C LEU A 184 -15.87 -7.68 -9.80
N VAL A 185 -15.06 -7.03 -8.95
CA VAL A 185 -14.51 -7.62 -7.73
C VAL A 185 -14.22 -6.50 -6.72
N ALA A 186 -14.55 -6.72 -5.45
CA ALA A 186 -14.06 -5.94 -4.32
C ALA A 186 -12.80 -6.59 -3.71
N THR A 187 -12.09 -5.86 -2.86
CA THR A 187 -10.97 -6.44 -2.09
C THR A 187 -11.45 -7.64 -1.29
N GLU A 188 -12.48 -7.49 -0.48
CA GLU A 188 -13.13 -8.65 0.14
C GLU A 188 -14.02 -9.37 -0.89
N PRO A 189 -14.03 -10.69 -0.97
CA PRO A 189 -13.32 -11.65 -0.12
C PRO A 189 -11.98 -12.13 -0.72
N LEU A 190 -11.33 -11.37 -1.58
CA LEU A 190 -10.11 -11.83 -2.27
C LEU A 190 -8.88 -11.78 -1.37
N PHE A 191 -8.69 -10.67 -0.66
CA PHE A 191 -7.60 -10.50 0.28
C PHE A 191 -7.85 -9.35 1.27
N SER A 192 -7.15 -9.40 2.41
CA SER A 192 -7.35 -8.49 3.53
C SER A 192 -6.82 -7.06 3.29
N HIS A 193 -5.87 -6.90 2.39
CA HIS A 193 -5.26 -5.64 2.01
C HIS A 193 -4.87 -4.72 3.19
N PRO A 194 -4.14 -5.16 4.22
CA PRO A 194 -3.73 -4.28 5.30
C PRO A 194 -2.65 -3.28 4.85
N SER A 195 -2.45 -2.21 5.62
CA SER A 195 -1.17 -1.49 5.63
C SER A 195 -0.11 -2.40 6.23
N LEU A 196 1.11 -2.32 5.71
CA LEU A 196 2.24 -3.08 6.22
C LEU A 196 3.40 -2.11 6.43
N TRP A 197 3.98 -2.14 7.64
CA TRP A 197 5.22 -1.42 7.95
C TRP A 197 6.37 -2.39 7.97
N PHE A 198 7.52 -1.97 7.44
CA PHE A 198 8.69 -2.84 7.33
C PHE A 198 9.99 -2.03 7.27
N THR A 199 11.09 -2.72 7.51
CA THR A 199 12.45 -2.17 7.58
C THR A 199 13.46 -3.18 7.04
N ARG A 200 14.76 -2.82 7.02
CA ARG A 200 15.85 -3.78 6.78
C ARG A 200 16.07 -4.63 8.02
N ARG A 201 16.54 -5.86 7.81
CA ARG A 201 16.90 -6.76 8.92
C ARG A 201 18.04 -6.20 9.77
N ASP A 202 19.10 -5.72 9.15
CA ASP A 202 20.24 -5.13 9.86
C ASP A 202 19.83 -3.93 10.73
N PHE A 203 18.93 -3.07 10.21
CA PHE A 203 18.40 -1.96 10.99
C PHE A 203 17.57 -2.47 12.18
N ALA A 204 16.66 -3.42 11.96
CA ALA A 204 15.82 -3.97 13.01
C ALA A 204 16.65 -4.60 14.14
N GLU A 205 17.67 -5.37 13.79
CA GLU A 205 18.51 -6.09 14.76
C GLU A 205 19.41 -5.16 15.58
N HIS A 206 19.94 -4.10 14.96
CA HIS A 206 20.84 -3.17 15.63
C HIS A 206 20.13 -1.97 16.30
N ASN A 207 18.86 -1.73 15.99
CA ASN A 207 18.12 -0.56 16.47
C ASN A 207 16.77 -0.94 17.11
N ARG A 208 16.71 -2.02 17.90
CA ARG A 208 15.47 -2.53 18.51
C ARG A 208 14.71 -1.48 19.31
N ALA A 209 15.41 -0.66 20.09
CA ALA A 209 14.79 0.43 20.85
C ALA A 209 14.11 1.44 19.93
N ALA A 210 14.74 1.85 18.83
CA ALA A 210 14.17 2.76 17.87
C ALA A 210 12.94 2.15 17.16
N VAL A 211 12.99 0.88 16.79
CA VAL A 211 11.85 0.16 16.22
C VAL A 211 10.67 0.16 17.20
N THR A 212 10.91 -0.11 18.49
CA THR A 212 9.87 -0.08 19.52
C THR A 212 9.24 1.31 19.65
N GLU A 213 10.03 2.38 19.65
CA GLU A 213 9.52 3.75 19.70
C GLU A 213 8.74 4.13 18.44
N ILE A 214 9.16 3.69 17.27
CA ILE A 214 8.42 3.89 16.01
C ILE A 214 7.05 3.20 16.08
N LEU A 215 6.99 1.96 16.54
CA LEU A 215 5.74 1.21 16.71
C LEU A 215 4.81 1.86 17.72
N ALA A 216 5.33 2.31 18.86
CA ALA A 216 4.57 3.02 19.87
C ALA A 216 4.01 4.35 19.35
N ALA A 217 4.81 5.11 18.59
CA ALA A 217 4.40 6.37 17.97
C ALA A 217 3.31 6.16 16.90
N LEU A 218 3.41 5.09 16.11
CA LEU A 218 2.40 4.70 15.14
C LEU A 218 1.08 4.36 15.84
N GLN A 219 1.12 3.55 16.89
CA GLN A 219 -0.09 3.18 17.65
C GLN A 219 -0.77 4.40 18.29
N GLU A 220 0.02 5.31 18.90
CA GLU A 220 -0.49 6.57 19.47
C GLU A 220 -1.14 7.43 18.39
N SER A 221 -0.49 7.56 17.23
CA SER A 221 -1.02 8.36 16.11
C SER A 221 -2.28 7.75 15.52
N ASP A 222 -2.31 6.43 15.33
CA ASP A 222 -3.43 5.71 14.76
C ASP A 222 -4.66 5.73 15.67
N ALA A 223 -4.48 5.61 16.98
CA ALA A 223 -5.55 5.80 17.96
C ALA A 223 -6.17 7.20 17.84
N TRP A 224 -5.31 8.22 17.73
CA TRP A 224 -5.79 9.59 17.56
C TRP A 224 -6.53 9.81 16.22
N ILE A 225 -6.08 9.22 15.10
CA ILE A 225 -6.79 9.30 13.81
C ILE A 225 -8.21 8.73 13.96
N THR A 226 -8.35 7.61 14.63
CA THR A 226 -9.64 6.95 14.87
C THR A 226 -10.62 7.86 15.61
N GLU A 227 -10.13 8.56 16.61
CA GLU A 227 -10.93 9.50 17.41
C GLU A 227 -11.18 10.85 16.70
N ASN A 228 -10.26 11.25 15.81
CA ASN A 228 -10.23 12.60 15.20
C ASN A 228 -10.14 12.56 13.67
N PRO A 229 -10.96 11.79 12.94
CA PRO A 229 -10.79 11.57 11.51
C PRO A 229 -10.88 12.87 10.68
N ARG A 230 -11.75 13.82 11.06
CA ARG A 230 -11.84 15.11 10.37
C ARG A 230 -10.59 15.98 10.56
N ALA A 231 -10.02 15.97 11.76
CA ALA A 231 -8.77 16.70 12.01
C ALA A 231 -7.59 16.04 11.26
N ALA A 232 -7.56 14.72 11.17
CA ALA A 232 -6.58 13.99 10.37
C ALA A 232 -6.75 14.29 8.87
N ALA A 233 -7.99 14.35 8.37
CA ALA A 233 -8.29 14.66 6.97
C ALA A 233 -7.75 16.03 6.54
N ARG A 234 -7.69 17.02 7.43
CA ARG A 234 -7.12 18.34 7.14
C ARG A 234 -5.67 18.28 6.70
N TYR A 235 -4.85 17.36 7.26
CA TYR A 235 -3.44 17.22 6.83
C TYR A 235 -3.32 16.85 5.36
N PHE A 236 -4.23 16.04 4.83
CA PHE A 236 -4.25 15.65 3.41
C PHE A 236 -4.72 16.80 2.52
N VAL A 237 -5.73 17.55 2.96
CA VAL A 237 -6.24 18.71 2.24
C VAL A 237 -5.19 19.82 2.18
N ASP A 238 -4.52 20.10 3.30
CA ASP A 238 -3.49 21.13 3.39
C ASP A 238 -2.26 20.78 2.55
N ASP A 239 -1.85 19.50 2.55
CA ASP A 239 -0.77 19.01 1.69
C ASP A 239 -1.13 19.14 0.20
N ALA A 240 -2.35 18.74 -0.19
CA ALA A 240 -2.81 18.89 -1.56
C ALA A 240 -2.83 20.36 -2.00
N HIS A 241 -3.36 21.26 -1.19
CA HIS A 241 -3.38 22.70 -1.47
C HIS A 241 -1.96 23.28 -1.60
N THR A 242 -1.03 22.87 -0.73
CA THR A 242 0.38 23.28 -0.81
C THR A 242 1.02 22.89 -2.15
N ARG A 243 0.54 21.82 -2.76
CA ARG A 243 0.99 21.31 -4.08
C ARG A 243 0.18 21.86 -5.25
N GLY A 244 -0.75 22.77 -5.02
CA GLY A 244 -1.62 23.32 -6.06
C GLY A 244 -2.71 22.36 -6.55
N ALA A 245 -3.01 21.29 -5.77
CA ALA A 245 -4.08 20.35 -6.05
C ALA A 245 -5.31 20.59 -5.18
N GLY A 246 -6.49 20.27 -5.70
CA GLY A 246 -7.72 20.24 -4.90
C GLY A 246 -7.85 18.93 -4.12
N ALA A 247 -8.43 19.02 -2.92
CA ALA A 247 -8.83 17.86 -2.14
C ALA A 247 -10.12 18.14 -1.38
N ASP A 248 -11.01 17.18 -1.33
CA ASP A 248 -12.29 17.29 -0.61
C ASP A 248 -12.13 16.77 0.82
N LEU A 249 -12.44 17.64 1.79
CA LEU A 249 -12.29 17.33 3.21
C LEU A 249 -13.26 16.23 3.68
N ASP A 250 -14.50 16.26 3.19
CA ASP A 250 -15.51 15.30 3.61
C ASP A 250 -15.24 13.92 3.02
N ALA A 251 -14.74 13.86 1.77
CA ALA A 251 -14.29 12.62 1.14
C ALA A 251 -13.08 12.01 1.89
N TRP A 252 -12.12 12.83 2.30
CA TRP A 252 -11.00 12.35 3.11
C TRP A 252 -11.44 11.88 4.50
N GLU A 253 -12.31 12.64 5.17
CA GLU A 253 -12.86 12.22 6.46
C GLU A 253 -13.57 10.87 6.35
N ALA A 254 -14.43 10.69 5.34
CA ALA A 254 -15.14 9.43 5.09
C ALA A 254 -14.16 8.27 4.84
N ALA A 255 -13.14 8.50 4.02
CA ALA A 255 -12.10 7.49 3.75
C ALA A 255 -11.32 7.08 4.99
N LEU A 256 -11.01 8.02 5.89
CA LEU A 256 -10.32 7.72 7.14
C LEU A 256 -11.21 7.00 8.15
N ARG A 257 -12.50 7.35 8.24
CA ARG A 257 -13.47 6.64 9.13
C ARG A 257 -13.65 5.17 8.78
N GLY A 258 -13.56 4.82 7.50
CA GLY A 258 -13.67 3.44 7.02
C GLY A 258 -12.42 2.59 7.24
N ARG A 259 -11.30 3.15 7.73
CA ARG A 259 -10.04 2.43 7.87
C ARG A 259 -9.81 1.87 9.26
N PRO A 260 -9.38 0.62 9.38
CA PRO A 260 -8.96 0.03 10.64
C PRO A 260 -7.53 0.48 10.96
N PHE A 261 -7.40 1.59 11.67
CA PHE A 261 -6.12 2.07 12.19
C PHE A 261 -5.62 1.22 13.34
N GLY A 262 -4.32 1.30 13.60
CA GLY A 262 -3.59 0.56 14.62
C GLY A 262 -2.62 -0.45 14.03
N VAL A 263 -1.56 -0.74 14.79
CA VAL A 263 -0.53 -1.72 14.42
C VAL A 263 -0.76 -2.99 15.22
N ARG A 264 -0.78 -4.12 14.54
CA ARG A 264 -0.87 -5.46 15.15
C ARG A 264 0.23 -6.36 14.61
N PRO A 265 0.60 -7.41 15.35
CA PRO A 265 1.57 -8.38 14.87
C PRO A 265 1.16 -8.98 13.53
N VAL A 266 2.15 -9.31 12.72
CA VAL A 266 1.94 -10.12 11.51
C VAL A 266 1.51 -11.52 11.94
N ASP A 267 0.39 -11.99 11.41
CA ASP A 267 -0.17 -13.30 11.71
C ASP A 267 -0.03 -14.30 10.54
N GLU A 268 -0.27 -15.57 10.83
CA GLU A 268 -0.15 -16.65 9.84
C GLU A 268 -1.12 -16.48 8.68
N ALA A 269 -2.33 -15.98 8.93
CA ALA A 269 -3.33 -15.77 7.88
C ALA A 269 -2.85 -14.73 6.86
N PHE A 270 -2.27 -13.63 7.34
CA PHE A 270 -1.65 -12.63 6.47
C PHE A 270 -0.46 -13.20 5.69
N LEU A 271 0.41 -13.98 6.35
CA LEU A 271 1.58 -14.57 5.69
C LEU A 271 1.19 -15.57 4.60
N ASP A 272 0.16 -16.39 4.84
CA ASP A 272 -0.36 -17.31 3.82
C ASP A 272 -0.96 -16.56 2.65
N GLU A 273 -1.73 -15.51 2.91
CA GLU A 273 -2.32 -14.68 1.89
C GLU A 273 -1.25 -13.97 1.04
N GLN A 274 -0.24 -13.39 1.70
CA GLN A 274 0.85 -12.70 1.02
C GLN A 274 1.74 -13.68 0.24
N GLN A 275 1.97 -14.89 0.74
CA GLN A 275 2.69 -15.93 0.01
C GLN A 275 1.95 -16.34 -1.27
N ARG A 276 0.63 -16.51 -1.19
CA ARG A 276 -0.20 -16.77 -2.37
C ARG A 276 -0.06 -15.67 -3.43
N ALA A 277 -0.04 -14.41 -3.02
CA ALA A 277 0.19 -13.31 -3.95
C ALA A 277 1.60 -13.36 -4.56
N ALA A 278 2.61 -13.63 -3.76
CA ALA A 278 3.99 -13.76 -4.22
C ALA A 278 4.14 -14.88 -5.25
N ASP A 279 3.50 -16.03 -5.00
CA ASP A 279 3.52 -17.19 -5.92
C ASP A 279 2.83 -16.87 -7.24
N LEU A 280 1.68 -16.18 -7.21
CA LEU A 280 0.95 -15.74 -8.41
C LEU A 280 1.74 -14.70 -9.21
N LEU A 281 2.35 -13.72 -8.54
CA LEU A 281 3.21 -12.74 -9.19
C LEU A 281 4.38 -13.43 -9.90
N ALA A 282 5.04 -14.38 -9.24
CA ALA A 282 6.13 -15.15 -9.84
C ALA A 282 5.66 -16.01 -11.01
N ALA A 283 4.53 -16.72 -10.88
CA ALA A 283 3.96 -17.56 -11.93
C ALA A 283 3.54 -16.78 -13.19
N ASN A 284 3.23 -15.49 -13.03
CA ASN A 284 2.91 -14.57 -14.13
C ASN A 284 4.13 -13.78 -14.65
N GLY A 285 5.34 -14.07 -14.18
CA GLY A 285 6.59 -13.42 -14.63
C GLY A 285 6.75 -11.98 -14.12
N LEU A 286 6.00 -11.59 -13.09
CA LEU A 286 6.04 -10.24 -12.52
C LEU A 286 7.10 -10.08 -11.42
N LEU A 287 7.78 -11.16 -11.03
CA LEU A 287 8.91 -11.15 -10.10
C LEU A 287 10.14 -11.77 -10.75
N PRO A 288 11.35 -11.27 -10.46
CA PRO A 288 12.60 -11.83 -10.98
C PRO A 288 12.93 -13.21 -10.37
N ARG A 289 12.37 -13.53 -9.21
CA ARG A 289 12.51 -14.81 -8.50
C ARG A 289 11.35 -15.05 -7.54
N THR A 290 11.16 -16.31 -7.14
CA THR A 290 10.24 -16.67 -6.04
C THR A 290 10.79 -16.16 -4.71
N VAL A 291 9.89 -15.91 -3.76
CA VAL A 291 10.23 -15.43 -2.40
C VAL A 291 9.48 -16.24 -1.35
N ARG A 292 10.01 -16.26 -0.14
CA ARG A 292 9.35 -16.79 1.05
C ARG A 292 9.06 -15.63 1.98
N VAL A 293 7.80 -15.20 2.06
CA VAL A 293 7.43 -14.00 2.84
C VAL A 293 7.67 -14.19 4.34
N ARG A 294 7.63 -15.45 4.83
CA ARG A 294 7.94 -15.78 6.23
C ARG A 294 9.38 -15.47 6.65
N ASP A 295 10.29 -15.38 5.69
CA ASP A 295 11.68 -15.01 5.98
C ASP A 295 11.79 -13.55 6.47
N ALA A 296 10.75 -12.72 6.24
CA ALA A 296 10.69 -11.34 6.71
C ALA A 296 10.14 -11.18 8.16
N VAL A 297 9.95 -12.26 8.90
CA VAL A 297 9.43 -12.21 10.27
C VAL A 297 10.55 -12.36 11.28
N LEU A 298 10.56 -11.49 12.30
CA LEU A 298 11.40 -11.60 13.49
C LEU A 298 10.50 -11.73 14.73
N PRO A 299 10.64 -12.80 15.54
CA PRO A 299 9.73 -13.06 16.67
C PRO A 299 9.62 -11.90 17.66
N TRP A 300 10.73 -11.24 18.02
CA TRP A 300 10.75 -10.14 18.97
C TRP A 300 9.93 -8.91 18.55
N VAL A 301 9.68 -8.74 17.25
CA VAL A 301 8.86 -7.62 16.73
C VAL A 301 7.41 -7.78 17.17
N ALA A 302 6.88 -8.99 17.20
CA ALA A 302 5.53 -9.24 17.68
C ALA A 302 5.37 -8.82 19.16
N ASP A 303 6.38 -9.10 19.99
CA ASP A 303 6.40 -8.67 21.39
C ASP A 303 6.47 -7.13 21.50
N ALA A 304 7.24 -6.48 20.65
CA ALA A 304 7.32 -5.02 20.60
C ALA A 304 5.99 -4.37 20.21
N VAL A 305 5.25 -4.96 19.25
CA VAL A 305 3.92 -4.47 18.83
C VAL A 305 2.89 -4.61 19.96
N THR A 306 2.92 -5.70 20.71
CA THR A 306 1.97 -5.95 21.80
C THR A 306 2.31 -5.26 23.11
N GLY A 307 3.46 -4.59 23.17
CA GLY A 307 3.96 -3.95 24.40
C GLY A 307 4.42 -4.96 25.46
N THR A 308 4.64 -6.22 25.08
CA THR A 308 5.13 -7.28 25.98
C THR A 308 6.66 -7.43 25.94
N ALA A 309 7.34 -6.65 25.11
CA ALA A 309 8.81 -6.65 25.05
C ALA A 309 9.40 -6.21 26.38
N VAL A 310 10.16 -7.09 27.04
CA VAL A 310 10.96 -6.75 28.21
C VAL A 310 12.14 -5.91 27.70
N PRO A 311 12.38 -4.69 28.24
CA PRO A 311 13.58 -3.93 27.92
C PRO A 311 14.81 -4.77 28.29
N SER A 312 15.65 -5.09 27.35
CA SER A 312 16.94 -5.75 27.57
C SER A 312 18.02 -4.76 27.97
#